data_46af89ea2ec3a1fc166c21f985a63f01
#
_entry.id   46af89ea2ec3a1fc166c21f985a63f01
#
_cell.length_a   1.000
_cell.length_b   1.000
_cell.length_c   1.000
_cell.angle_alpha   90.00
_cell.angle_beta   90.00
_cell.angle_gamma   90.00
#
_symmetry.space_group_name_H-M   'P 1'
#
loop_
_entity.id
_entity.type
_entity.pdbx_description
1 polymer ?
#
loop_
_entity_poly.entity_id
_entity_poly.type
_entity_poly.pdbx_seq_one_letter_code
_entity_poly.pdbx_strand_id
1 'polypeptide(L)'
;SQSTNDTFPTAINIAAVESIHHSLIPSVKRLRSSLDNKSKKFDSIVKLGRTHLQDATPLSLGQEFSGYVSALDHGIKRLEASIGHCKELAMGGTAVGTGINSVSGFAEEVADEISFLTGIEFVTAENKFEALGGQDCIVELSGSLKVLAGSLFKHNSLKS
;
A
#
# COMPACT_ATOMS: atom_id res chain seq x y z
N SER A 1 -27.96 4.18 14.35
CA SER A 1 -27.53 5.56 14.20
C SER A 1 -26.00 5.60 14.08
N GLN A 2 -25.48 6.47 13.22
CA GLN A 2 -24.04 6.65 13.00
C GLN A 2 -23.56 7.91 13.72
N SER A 3 -22.24 8.03 13.82
CA SER A 3 -21.54 9.21 14.31
C SER A 3 -20.44 9.61 13.32
N THR A 4 -19.99 10.86 13.36
CA THR A 4 -18.76 11.22 12.63
C THR A 4 -17.54 10.49 13.18
N ASN A 5 -17.60 10.01 14.44
CA ASN A 5 -16.50 9.31 15.09
C ASN A 5 -16.26 7.91 14.51
N ASP A 6 -17.28 7.24 13.98
CA ASP A 6 -17.12 5.95 13.28
C ASP A 6 -17.17 6.08 11.76
N THR A 7 -17.95 7.02 11.20
CA THR A 7 -18.05 7.19 9.74
C THR A 7 -16.81 7.79 9.12
N PHE A 8 -16.16 8.77 9.78
CA PHE A 8 -15.00 9.46 9.23
C PHE A 8 -13.75 8.56 9.10
N PRO A 9 -13.32 7.82 10.16
CA PRO A 9 -12.23 6.86 10.01
C PRO A 9 -12.55 5.75 9.01
N THR A 10 -13.78 5.25 8.97
CA THR A 10 -14.24 4.30 7.97
C THR A 10 -14.05 4.84 6.55
N ALA A 11 -14.48 6.08 6.29
CA ALA A 11 -14.32 6.71 4.97
C ALA A 11 -12.86 6.90 4.58
N ILE A 12 -11.99 7.28 5.52
CA ILE A 12 -10.53 7.38 5.29
C ILE A 12 -9.96 6.03 4.87
N ASN A 13 -10.28 4.98 5.62
CA ASN A 13 -9.79 3.62 5.34
C ASN A 13 -10.24 3.13 3.96
N ILE A 14 -11.52 3.28 3.62
CA ILE A 14 -12.05 2.90 2.30
C ILE A 14 -11.32 3.66 1.19
N ALA A 15 -11.26 4.99 1.28
CA ALA A 15 -10.63 5.81 0.26
C ALA A 15 -9.14 5.48 0.06
N ALA A 16 -8.41 5.22 1.15
CA ALA A 16 -7.01 4.83 1.11
C ALA A 16 -6.84 3.46 0.43
N VAL A 17 -7.61 2.46 0.86
CA VAL A 17 -7.53 1.09 0.32
C VAL A 17 -7.90 1.06 -1.17
N GLU A 18 -9.00 1.71 -1.59
CA GLU A 18 -9.40 1.79 -2.99
C GLU A 18 -8.33 2.46 -3.86
N SER A 19 -7.81 3.60 -3.43
CA SER A 19 -6.77 4.33 -4.18
C SER A 19 -5.51 3.49 -4.37
N ILE A 20 -5.08 2.80 -3.33
CA ILE A 20 -3.90 1.93 -3.40
C ILE A 20 -4.18 0.69 -4.25
N HIS A 21 -5.30 0.00 -4.02
CA HIS A 21 -5.63 -1.26 -4.66
C HIS A 21 -5.91 -1.09 -6.16
N HIS A 22 -6.78 -0.13 -6.52
CA HIS A 22 -7.24 0.04 -7.90
C HIS A 22 -6.34 0.94 -8.76
N SER A 23 -5.52 1.81 -8.17
CA SER A 23 -4.71 2.77 -8.91
C SER A 23 -3.21 2.58 -8.73
N LEU A 24 -2.71 2.66 -7.49
CA LEU A 24 -1.27 2.68 -7.24
C LEU A 24 -0.60 1.33 -7.53
N ILE A 25 -1.09 0.23 -6.95
CA ILE A 25 -0.50 -1.10 -7.13
C ILE A 25 -0.46 -1.49 -8.62
N PRO A 26 -1.54 -1.35 -9.41
CA PRO A 26 -1.48 -1.62 -10.85
C PRO A 26 -0.46 -0.75 -11.59
N SER A 27 -0.31 0.51 -11.20
CA SER A 27 0.67 1.43 -11.82
C SER A 27 2.11 1.02 -11.51
N VAL A 28 2.39 0.65 -10.26
CA VAL A 28 3.71 0.14 -9.87
C VAL A 28 4.01 -1.19 -10.56
N LYS A 29 3.02 -2.09 -10.70
CA LYS A 29 3.17 -3.35 -11.43
C LYS A 29 3.48 -3.12 -12.92
N ARG A 30 2.88 -2.11 -13.56
CA ARG A 30 3.22 -1.74 -14.95
C ARG A 30 4.67 -1.23 -15.06
N LEU A 31 5.10 -0.35 -14.15
CA LEU A 31 6.48 0.15 -14.11
C LEU A 31 7.47 -1.01 -13.88
N ARG A 32 7.18 -1.86 -12.91
CA ARG A 32 7.96 -3.07 -12.61
C ARG A 32 8.16 -3.95 -13.85
N SER A 33 7.09 -4.22 -14.61
CA SER A 33 7.15 -5.04 -15.82
C SER A 33 7.99 -4.38 -16.91
N SER A 34 7.91 -3.05 -17.05
CA SER A 34 8.73 -2.30 -18.00
C SER A 34 10.23 -2.39 -17.66
N LEU A 35 10.57 -2.32 -16.37
CA LEU A 35 11.95 -2.45 -15.89
C LEU A 35 12.46 -3.90 -16.05
N ASP A 36 11.63 -4.90 -15.79
CA ASP A 36 11.98 -6.31 -15.99
C ASP A 36 12.30 -6.64 -17.46
N ASN A 37 11.52 -6.11 -18.38
CA ASN A 37 11.79 -6.23 -19.81
C ASN A 37 13.13 -5.58 -20.18
N LYS A 38 13.46 -4.41 -19.59
CA LYS A 38 14.75 -3.76 -19.81
C LYS A 38 15.90 -4.53 -19.15
N SER A 39 15.71 -5.10 -17.97
CA SER A 39 16.69 -5.99 -17.34
C SER A 39 17.11 -7.13 -18.26
N LYS A 40 16.13 -7.84 -18.82
CA LYS A 40 16.36 -8.92 -19.78
C LYS A 40 17.04 -8.44 -21.05
N LYS A 41 16.58 -7.32 -21.64
CA LYS A 41 17.14 -6.75 -22.86
C LYS A 41 18.60 -6.31 -22.71
N PHE A 42 18.99 -5.82 -21.54
CA PHE A 42 20.31 -5.25 -21.27
C PHE A 42 21.26 -6.22 -20.54
N ASP A 43 20.91 -7.48 -20.42
CA ASP A 43 21.71 -8.48 -19.69
C ASP A 43 23.10 -8.69 -20.27
N SER A 44 23.25 -8.56 -21.60
CA SER A 44 24.55 -8.67 -22.29
C SER A 44 25.38 -7.37 -22.28
N ILE A 45 24.85 -6.26 -21.81
CA ILE A 45 25.57 -4.97 -21.79
C ILE A 45 26.41 -4.88 -20.53
N VAL A 46 27.72 -5.06 -20.68
CA VAL A 46 28.68 -4.94 -19.58
C VAL A 46 28.94 -3.47 -19.30
N LYS A 47 28.91 -3.09 -18.03
CA LYS A 47 29.26 -1.77 -17.52
C LYS A 47 30.20 -1.89 -16.32
N LEU A 48 30.84 -0.78 -15.98
CA LEU A 48 31.65 -0.68 -14.79
C LEU A 48 30.80 -0.39 -13.57
N GLY A 49 30.94 -1.19 -12.52
CA GLY A 49 30.41 -0.90 -11.20
C GLY A 49 31.24 0.17 -10.50
N ARG A 50 30.63 0.90 -9.57
CA ARG A 50 31.32 1.91 -8.75
C ARG A 50 30.96 1.74 -7.28
N THR A 51 31.98 1.84 -6.43
CA THR A 51 31.86 1.88 -4.98
C THR A 51 32.74 3.00 -4.45
N HIS A 52 32.32 3.71 -3.40
CA HIS A 52 33.08 4.83 -2.82
C HIS A 52 33.52 5.87 -3.87
N LEU A 53 32.70 6.14 -4.87
CA LEU A 53 32.99 7.04 -6.00
C LEU A 53 34.22 6.62 -6.85
N GLN A 54 34.66 5.36 -6.74
CA GLN A 54 35.75 4.76 -7.48
C GLN A 54 35.26 3.63 -8.38
N ASP A 55 36.01 3.36 -9.43
CA ASP A 55 35.77 2.22 -10.32
C ASP A 55 35.96 0.91 -9.54
N ALA A 56 35.02 -0.01 -9.74
CA ALA A 56 34.99 -1.32 -9.09
C ALA A 56 34.84 -2.44 -10.12
N THR A 57 34.26 -3.55 -9.73
CA THR A 57 34.09 -4.74 -10.59
C THR A 57 33.03 -4.52 -11.67
N PRO A 58 33.17 -5.15 -12.85
CA PRO A 58 32.14 -5.13 -13.89
C PRO A 58 30.84 -5.80 -13.43
N LEU A 59 29.71 -5.33 -13.96
CA LEU A 59 28.40 -5.96 -13.90
C LEU A 59 27.65 -5.72 -15.20
N SER A 60 26.54 -6.42 -15.41
CA SER A 60 25.68 -6.08 -16.55
C SER A 60 24.69 -4.97 -16.21
N LEU A 61 24.32 -4.19 -17.21
CA LEU A 61 23.23 -3.21 -17.06
C LEU A 61 21.90 -3.91 -16.71
N GLY A 62 21.70 -5.13 -17.22
CA GLY A 62 20.56 -5.97 -16.82
C GLY A 62 20.54 -6.28 -15.34
N GLN A 63 21.69 -6.61 -14.74
CA GLN A 63 21.80 -6.84 -13.28
C GLN A 63 21.42 -5.59 -12.47
N GLU A 64 21.84 -4.41 -12.91
CA GLU A 64 21.46 -3.15 -12.26
C GLU A 64 19.93 -2.95 -12.32
N PHE A 65 19.31 -3.13 -13.47
CA PHE A 65 17.84 -3.04 -13.62
C PHE A 65 17.10 -4.09 -12.80
N SER A 66 17.66 -5.30 -12.65
CA SER A 66 17.05 -6.33 -11.80
C SER A 66 16.94 -5.91 -10.33
N GLY A 67 17.89 -5.12 -9.83
CA GLY A 67 17.83 -4.51 -8.51
C GLY A 67 16.63 -3.56 -8.35
N TYR A 68 16.33 -2.75 -9.39
CA TYR A 68 15.16 -1.87 -9.40
C TYR A 68 13.85 -2.66 -9.40
N VAL A 69 13.77 -3.74 -10.19
CA VAL A 69 12.62 -4.66 -10.21
C VAL A 69 12.37 -5.23 -8.81
N SER A 70 13.41 -5.75 -8.17
CA SER A 70 13.32 -6.31 -6.82
C SER A 70 12.84 -5.29 -5.78
N ALA A 71 13.31 -4.03 -5.87
CA ALA A 71 12.87 -2.97 -4.98
C ALA A 71 11.37 -2.66 -5.12
N LEU A 72 10.84 -2.68 -6.36
CA LEU A 72 9.40 -2.50 -6.62
C LEU A 72 8.58 -3.70 -6.15
N ASP A 73 9.06 -4.94 -6.34
CA ASP A 73 8.40 -6.15 -5.85
C ASP A 73 8.24 -6.11 -4.31
N HIS A 74 9.29 -5.70 -3.60
CA HIS A 74 9.21 -5.50 -2.15
C HIS A 74 8.30 -4.32 -1.77
N GLY A 75 8.29 -3.24 -2.55
CA GLY A 75 7.38 -2.11 -2.36
C GLY A 75 5.91 -2.53 -2.47
N ILE A 76 5.56 -3.31 -3.49
CA ILE A 76 4.20 -3.85 -3.69
C ILE A 76 3.79 -4.71 -2.49
N LYS A 77 4.66 -5.64 -2.05
CA LYS A 77 4.36 -6.50 -0.89
C LYS A 77 4.10 -5.70 0.39
N ARG A 78 4.85 -4.61 0.63
CA ARG A 78 4.62 -3.73 1.78
C ARG A 78 3.27 -3.02 1.68
N LEU A 79 2.92 -2.50 0.51
CA LEU A 79 1.61 -1.87 0.29
C LEU A 79 0.47 -2.87 0.50
N GLU A 80 0.56 -4.07 -0.08
CA GLU A 80 -0.45 -5.12 0.07
C GLU A 80 -0.64 -5.53 1.54
N ALA A 81 0.45 -5.60 2.32
CA ALA A 81 0.37 -5.86 3.77
C ALA A 81 -0.29 -4.69 4.52
N SER A 82 0.16 -3.46 4.29
CA SER A 82 -0.36 -2.27 5.00
C SER A 82 -1.84 -2.01 4.74
N ILE A 83 -2.32 -2.17 3.49
CA ILE A 83 -3.77 -2.01 3.21
C ILE A 83 -4.61 -3.12 3.85
N GLY A 84 -4.03 -4.26 4.17
CA GLY A 84 -4.71 -5.33 4.91
C GLY A 84 -5.26 -4.84 6.25
N HIS A 85 -4.46 -4.10 7.01
CA HIS A 85 -4.84 -3.54 8.30
C HIS A 85 -5.85 -2.38 8.18
N CYS A 86 -5.90 -1.68 7.04
CA CYS A 86 -6.89 -0.63 6.78
C CYS A 86 -8.27 -1.17 6.40
N LYS A 87 -8.44 -2.48 6.23
CA LYS A 87 -9.71 -3.10 5.84
C LYS A 87 -10.65 -3.35 7.02
N GLU A 88 -10.18 -3.18 8.24
CA GLU A 88 -10.99 -3.27 9.45
C GLU A 88 -11.69 -1.93 9.70
N LEU A 89 -13.04 -1.92 9.66
CA LEU A 89 -13.83 -0.70 9.67
C LEU A 89 -14.37 -0.37 11.07
N ALA A 90 -14.25 0.91 11.45
CA ALA A 90 -14.79 1.44 12.69
C ALA A 90 -16.33 1.53 12.70
N MET A 91 -16.97 1.49 11.51
CA MET A 91 -18.43 1.62 11.36
C MET A 91 -19.19 0.68 12.27
N GLY A 92 -20.23 1.21 12.88
CA GLY A 92 -21.05 0.52 13.88
C GLY A 92 -20.63 0.77 15.32
N GLY A 93 -19.46 1.37 15.58
CA GLY A 93 -19.05 1.77 16.93
C GLY A 93 -19.79 2.98 17.48
N THR A 94 -20.45 3.73 16.59
CA THR A 94 -21.17 4.98 16.90
C THR A 94 -20.29 6.05 17.55
N ALA A 95 -20.70 6.69 18.62
CA ALA A 95 -20.01 7.84 19.18
C ALA A 95 -18.67 7.49 19.85
N VAL A 96 -18.61 6.36 20.58
CA VAL A 96 -17.47 6.01 21.45
C VAL A 96 -16.98 4.56 21.32
N GLY A 97 -17.58 3.78 20.44
CA GLY A 97 -17.19 2.38 20.22
C GLY A 97 -18.14 1.33 20.82
N THR A 98 -19.16 1.76 21.56
CA THR A 98 -20.12 0.85 22.20
C THR A 98 -21.24 0.37 21.28
N GLY A 99 -21.41 0.98 20.10
CA GLY A 99 -22.48 0.66 19.18
C GLY A 99 -23.89 1.05 19.70
N ILE A 100 -23.97 2.00 20.62
CA ILE A 100 -25.25 2.42 21.21
C ILE A 100 -26.21 2.91 20.12
N ASN A 101 -27.48 2.48 20.19
CA ASN A 101 -28.54 2.75 19.22
C ASN A 101 -28.29 2.19 17.81
N SER A 102 -27.33 1.30 17.62
CA SER A 102 -27.21 0.54 16.38
C SER A 102 -28.03 -0.76 16.43
N VAL A 103 -28.51 -1.19 15.30
CA VAL A 103 -29.24 -2.47 15.17
C VAL A 103 -28.20 -3.59 15.20
N SER A 104 -28.58 -4.76 15.78
CA SER A 104 -27.71 -5.95 15.74
C SER A 104 -27.40 -6.35 14.29
N GLY A 105 -26.13 -6.64 14.00
CA GLY A 105 -25.65 -6.99 12.65
C GLY A 105 -25.35 -5.79 11.75
N PHE A 106 -25.61 -4.57 12.18
CA PHE A 106 -25.40 -3.37 11.33
C PHE A 106 -23.94 -3.20 10.89
N ALA A 107 -22.99 -3.44 11.77
CA ALA A 107 -21.57 -3.23 11.45
C ALA A 107 -21.07 -4.23 10.39
N GLU A 108 -21.52 -5.48 10.52
CA GLU A 108 -21.21 -6.57 9.60
C GLU A 108 -21.86 -6.32 8.23
N GLU A 109 -23.17 -6.01 8.21
CA GLU A 109 -23.91 -5.73 6.97
C GLU A 109 -23.32 -4.54 6.20
N VAL A 110 -22.88 -3.49 6.90
CA VAL A 110 -22.22 -2.34 6.26
C VAL A 110 -20.87 -2.73 5.67
N ALA A 111 -20.07 -3.53 6.37
CA ALA A 111 -18.80 -4.01 5.85
C ALA A 111 -18.98 -4.89 4.60
N ASP A 112 -19.98 -5.76 4.60
CA ASP A 112 -20.35 -6.60 3.47
C ASP A 112 -20.81 -5.77 2.26
N GLU A 113 -21.65 -4.76 2.47
CA GLU A 113 -22.13 -3.87 1.42
C GLU A 113 -20.98 -3.04 0.83
N ILE A 114 -20.07 -2.51 1.66
CA ILE A 114 -18.86 -1.80 1.21
C ILE A 114 -17.97 -2.74 0.38
N SER A 115 -17.82 -3.99 0.82
CA SER A 115 -17.07 -5.01 0.09
C SER A 115 -17.69 -5.30 -1.28
N PHE A 116 -19.00 -5.41 -1.35
CA PHE A 116 -19.72 -5.60 -2.61
C PHE A 116 -19.54 -4.40 -3.56
N LEU A 117 -19.70 -3.18 -3.06
CA LEU A 117 -19.62 -1.96 -3.87
C LEU A 117 -18.21 -1.68 -4.38
N THR A 118 -17.17 -1.99 -3.59
CA THR A 118 -15.77 -1.70 -3.94
C THR A 118 -15.06 -2.85 -4.65
N GLY A 119 -15.58 -4.07 -4.53
CA GLY A 119 -14.91 -5.28 -4.98
C GLY A 119 -13.68 -5.64 -4.13
N ILE A 120 -13.55 -5.06 -2.93
CA ILE A 120 -12.46 -5.30 -1.99
C ILE A 120 -13.07 -5.80 -0.68
N GLU A 121 -12.55 -6.89 -0.15
CA GLU A 121 -13.01 -7.44 1.12
C GLU A 121 -12.68 -6.49 2.28
N PHE A 122 -13.70 -5.91 2.92
CA PHE A 122 -13.64 -5.18 4.17
C PHE A 122 -14.34 -5.97 5.26
N VAL A 123 -13.92 -5.80 6.49
CA VAL A 123 -14.52 -6.45 7.66
C VAL A 123 -14.80 -5.43 8.75
N THR A 124 -15.72 -5.76 9.64
CA THR A 124 -15.95 -4.94 10.83
C THR A 124 -14.79 -5.13 11.80
N ALA A 125 -14.23 -4.04 12.35
CA ALA A 125 -13.15 -4.11 13.33
C ALA A 125 -13.60 -4.89 14.58
N GLU A 126 -12.76 -5.80 15.06
CA GLU A 126 -13.03 -6.59 16.26
C GLU A 126 -13.15 -5.69 17.50
N ASN A 127 -12.30 -4.67 17.60
CA ASN A 127 -12.31 -3.70 18.68
C ASN A 127 -12.67 -2.30 18.14
N LYS A 128 -13.91 -1.86 18.38
CA LYS A 128 -14.39 -0.54 17.93
C LYS A 128 -13.76 0.62 18.68
N PHE A 129 -13.28 0.41 19.90
CA PHE A 129 -12.63 1.47 20.70
C PHE A 129 -11.26 1.83 20.10
N GLU A 130 -10.51 0.82 19.68
CA GLU A 130 -9.24 1.02 18.96
C GLU A 130 -9.50 1.67 17.60
N ALA A 131 -10.42 1.10 16.82
CA ALA A 131 -10.71 1.55 15.46
C ALA A 131 -11.27 2.99 15.37
N LEU A 132 -11.94 3.48 16.42
CA LEU A 132 -12.36 4.88 16.51
C LEU A 132 -11.24 5.79 17.01
N GLY A 133 -10.43 5.31 17.97
CA GLY A 133 -9.44 6.11 18.67
C GLY A 133 -8.08 6.20 17.97
N GLY A 134 -7.73 5.23 17.15
CA GLY A 134 -6.44 5.10 16.48
C GLY A 134 -6.52 5.31 14.97
N GLN A 135 -5.39 5.67 14.38
CA GLN A 135 -5.19 5.73 12.92
C GLN A 135 -3.88 5.01 12.53
N ASP A 136 -3.53 3.98 13.30
CA ASP A 136 -2.25 3.28 13.20
C ASP A 136 -2.06 2.63 11.84
N CYS A 137 -3.12 2.05 11.25
CA CYS A 137 -3.09 1.48 9.90
C CYS A 137 -2.78 2.54 8.83
N ILE A 138 -3.29 3.76 8.97
CA ILE A 138 -3.01 4.88 8.03
C ILE A 138 -1.57 5.37 8.21
N VAL A 139 -1.05 5.40 9.43
CA VAL A 139 0.35 5.74 9.71
C VAL A 139 1.29 4.68 9.10
N GLU A 140 1.00 3.40 9.27
CA GLU A 140 1.75 2.30 8.65
C GLU A 140 1.71 2.40 7.12
N LEU A 141 0.54 2.63 6.53
CA LEU A 141 0.38 2.81 5.09
C LEU A 141 1.20 4.00 4.59
N SER A 142 1.17 5.13 5.30
CA SER A 142 1.99 6.32 4.99
C SER A 142 3.49 5.98 5.01
N GLY A 143 3.94 5.17 5.97
CA GLY A 143 5.31 4.64 6.03
C GLY A 143 5.67 3.79 4.82
N SER A 144 4.79 2.88 4.42
CA SER A 144 4.97 2.03 3.24
C SER A 144 5.03 2.84 1.93
N LEU A 145 4.20 3.87 1.79
CA LEU A 145 4.23 4.81 0.68
C LEU A 145 5.56 5.59 0.64
N LYS A 146 6.04 6.04 1.80
CA LYS A 146 7.34 6.73 1.91
C LYS A 146 8.51 5.84 1.47
N VAL A 147 8.51 4.56 1.84
CA VAL A 147 9.53 3.60 1.39
C VAL A 147 9.49 3.42 -0.12
N LEU A 148 8.31 3.26 -0.72
CA LEU A 148 8.16 3.15 -2.17
C LEU A 148 8.66 4.42 -2.87
N ALA A 149 8.27 5.60 -2.38
CA ALA A 149 8.72 6.89 -2.92
C ALA A 149 10.25 7.03 -2.86
N GLY A 150 10.88 6.61 -1.77
CA GLY A 150 12.34 6.60 -1.63
C GLY A 150 13.02 5.69 -2.66
N SER A 151 12.46 4.51 -2.92
CA SER A 151 12.95 3.61 -3.98
C SER A 151 12.83 4.25 -5.37
N LEU A 152 11.69 4.86 -5.69
CA LEU A 152 11.46 5.54 -6.97
C LEU A 152 12.37 6.76 -7.15
N PHE A 153 12.59 7.53 -6.09
CA PHE A 153 13.50 8.69 -6.12
C PHE A 153 14.95 8.26 -6.41
N LYS A 154 15.42 7.19 -5.75
CA LYS A 154 16.75 6.63 -6.00
C LYS A 154 16.93 6.23 -7.47
N HIS A 155 15.92 5.60 -8.08
CA HIS A 155 15.98 5.21 -9.50
C HIS A 155 16.05 6.42 -10.44
N ASN A 156 15.45 7.56 -10.08
CA ASN A 156 15.53 8.78 -10.89
C ASN A 156 16.87 9.51 -10.75
N SER A 157 17.49 9.49 -9.57
CA SER A 157 18.77 10.16 -9.33
C SER A 157 19.98 9.49 -9.98
N LEU A 158 19.85 8.24 -10.46
CA LEU A 158 20.89 7.53 -11.19
C LEU A 158 20.95 7.88 -12.69
N LYS A 159 20.11 8.82 -13.15
CA LYS A 159 20.09 9.33 -14.54
C LYS A 159 21.04 10.51 -14.78
N SER A 160 21.80 10.96 -13.79
CA SER A 160 22.77 12.06 -13.91
C SER A 160 24.21 11.54 -13.94
#